data_f8132cec616ab76b09f028644b2eac96
#
_entry.id   f8132cec616ab76b09f028644b2eac96
#
_cell.length_a   1.000
_cell.length_b   1.000
_cell.length_c   1.000
_cell.angle_alpha   90.00
_cell.angle_beta   90.00
_cell.angle_gamma   90.00
#
_symmetry.space_group_name_H-M   'P 1'
#
loop_
_entity.id
_entity.type
_entity.pdbx_description
1 polymer ?
#
loop_
_entity_poly.entity_id
_entity_poly.type
_entity_poly.pdbx_seq_one_letter_code
_entity_poly.pdbx_strand_id
1 'polypeptide(L)'
;MSRTTKLDPARALRLLAQALGGRVALPLSLVRSRIAGLSDGVALEIEAASPGLRIEGKAHALGAPIQFAARIDAEGVRVEGEQRTVRIHLSEVSLATTDDAPGPLADAIRNRTIDTENPATLIGNMVSVPDMVVSAEGQEVVVDLMKIPAVQRDEMLRAALAAATSYLCVTGIRVADDAIELELGLLPGGVKEAALSTARAALTPAVRFLWPEGPKR
;
A
#
# COMPACT_ATOMS: atom_id res chain seq x y z
N MET A 1 -12.74 15.30 -16.55
CA MET A 1 -12.73 14.30 -17.65
C MET A 1 -11.76 13.19 -17.25
N SER A 2 -12.29 12.08 -16.73
CA SER A 2 -11.52 10.95 -16.22
C SER A 2 -11.00 10.13 -17.40
N ARG A 3 -9.68 10.16 -17.63
CA ARG A 3 -9.03 9.25 -18.59
C ARG A 3 -8.99 7.85 -17.98
N THR A 4 -9.96 7.02 -18.36
CA THR A 4 -9.87 5.57 -18.16
C THR A 4 -8.66 5.07 -18.95
N THR A 5 -7.56 4.82 -18.26
CA THR A 5 -6.38 4.21 -18.86
C THR A 5 -6.76 2.75 -19.19
N LYS A 6 -7.13 2.50 -20.45
CA LYS A 6 -7.34 1.13 -20.94
C LYS A 6 -6.03 0.38 -20.75
N LEU A 7 -6.07 -0.68 -19.97
CA LEU A 7 -4.95 -1.61 -19.87
C LEU A 7 -4.69 -2.18 -21.26
N ASP A 8 -3.48 -1.95 -21.79
CA ASP A 8 -3.02 -2.56 -23.01
C ASP A 8 -2.98 -4.11 -22.84
N PRO A 9 -3.76 -4.86 -23.65
CA PRO A 9 -3.82 -6.32 -23.52
C PRO A 9 -2.46 -7.00 -23.70
N ALA A 10 -1.56 -6.43 -24.51
CA ALA A 10 -0.19 -6.94 -24.65
C ALA A 10 0.63 -6.78 -23.37
N ARG A 11 0.38 -5.71 -22.60
CA ARG A 11 1.01 -5.47 -21.31
C ARG A 11 0.46 -6.41 -20.23
N ALA A 12 -0.86 -6.67 -20.25
CA ALA A 12 -1.49 -7.63 -19.35
C ALA A 12 -0.97 -9.07 -19.59
N LEU A 13 -0.81 -9.48 -20.84
CA LEU A 13 -0.25 -10.80 -21.19
C LEU A 13 1.22 -10.93 -20.76
N ARG A 14 2.04 -9.89 -20.89
CA ARG A 14 3.43 -9.91 -20.41
C ARG A 14 3.49 -10.05 -18.89
N LEU A 15 2.65 -9.31 -18.14
CA LEU A 15 2.56 -9.43 -16.69
C LEU A 15 2.10 -10.83 -16.27
N LEU A 16 1.14 -11.43 -16.98
CA LEU A 16 0.72 -12.81 -16.74
C LEU A 16 1.84 -13.81 -17.02
N ALA A 17 2.59 -13.65 -18.10
CA ALA A 17 3.73 -14.51 -18.42
C ALA A 17 4.86 -14.40 -17.37
N GLN A 18 5.12 -13.19 -16.87
CA GLN A 18 6.05 -12.96 -15.77
C GLN A 18 5.53 -13.56 -14.46
N ALA A 19 4.23 -13.43 -14.17
CA ALA A 19 3.60 -14.02 -13.00
C ALA A 19 3.69 -15.55 -12.99
N LEU A 20 3.59 -16.20 -14.15
CA LEU A 20 3.81 -17.63 -14.29
C LEU A 20 5.27 -18.04 -14.02
N GLY A 21 6.22 -17.11 -14.21
CA GLY A 21 7.62 -17.27 -13.83
C GLY A 21 7.92 -17.04 -12.33
N GLY A 22 6.89 -16.75 -11.52
CA GLY A 22 7.04 -16.53 -10.08
C GLY A 22 7.59 -15.16 -9.68
N ARG A 23 7.82 -14.23 -10.63
CA ARG A 23 8.29 -12.87 -10.36
C ARG A 23 7.65 -11.87 -11.29
N VAL A 24 7.27 -10.71 -10.74
CA VAL A 24 6.78 -9.55 -11.50
C VAL A 24 7.57 -8.33 -11.11
N ALA A 25 8.16 -7.66 -12.10
CA ALA A 25 8.85 -6.40 -11.90
C ALA A 25 7.95 -5.21 -12.30
N LEU A 26 7.75 -4.30 -11.37
CA LEU A 26 7.02 -3.04 -11.56
C LEU A 26 8.02 -1.89 -11.58
N PRO A 27 8.12 -1.13 -12.69
CA PRO A 27 9.00 0.04 -12.72
C PRO A 27 8.67 1.05 -11.62
N LEU A 28 9.68 1.51 -10.88
CA LEU A 28 9.50 2.47 -9.80
C LEU A 28 8.94 3.81 -10.30
N SER A 29 9.21 4.17 -11.56
CA SER A 29 8.62 5.32 -12.24
C SER A 29 7.09 5.29 -12.25
N LEU A 30 6.49 4.10 -12.34
CA LEU A 30 5.03 3.93 -12.29
C LEU A 30 4.50 4.25 -10.89
N VAL A 31 5.20 3.85 -9.84
CA VAL A 31 4.86 4.13 -8.44
C VAL A 31 5.00 5.61 -8.15
N ARG A 32 6.13 6.20 -8.54
CA ARG A 32 6.37 7.66 -8.41
C ARG A 32 5.26 8.47 -9.06
N SER A 33 4.85 8.11 -10.28
CA SER A 33 3.78 8.84 -10.99
C SER A 33 2.42 8.74 -10.31
N ARG A 34 2.14 7.62 -9.62
CA ARG A 34 0.87 7.43 -8.90
C ARG A 34 0.85 8.19 -7.58
N ILE A 35 1.95 8.16 -6.85
CA ILE A 35 2.09 8.84 -5.56
C ILE A 35 2.09 10.36 -5.74
N ALA A 36 2.77 10.88 -6.77
CA ALA A 36 2.73 12.29 -7.11
C ALA A 36 1.31 12.83 -7.36
N GLY A 37 0.39 11.99 -7.84
CA GLY A 37 -1.02 12.35 -8.03
C GLY A 37 -1.90 12.24 -6.76
N LEU A 38 -1.37 11.68 -5.67
CA LEU A 38 -2.11 11.47 -4.41
C LEU A 38 -1.67 12.44 -3.30
N SER A 39 -0.52 13.06 -3.45
CA SER A 39 0.11 13.89 -2.41
C SER A 39 -0.22 15.37 -2.60
N ASP A 40 -1.45 15.78 -2.26
CA ASP A 40 -1.80 17.21 -2.19
C ASP A 40 -0.95 17.89 -1.10
N GLY A 41 -0.01 18.73 -1.53
CA GLY A 41 0.82 19.56 -0.64
C GLY A 41 2.05 18.87 -0.02
N VAL A 42 2.37 17.62 -0.40
CA VAL A 42 3.58 16.93 0.03
C VAL A 42 4.47 16.64 -1.17
N ALA A 43 5.67 17.19 -1.19
CA ALA A 43 6.68 16.81 -2.17
C ALA A 43 7.36 15.52 -1.69
N LEU A 44 7.17 14.42 -2.43
CA LEU A 44 7.73 13.11 -2.13
C LEU A 44 8.75 12.69 -3.19
N GLU A 45 9.92 12.30 -2.73
CA GLU A 45 10.93 11.62 -3.54
C GLU A 45 11.01 10.16 -3.08
N ILE A 46 11.04 9.24 -4.04
CA ILE A 46 11.07 7.80 -3.77
C ILE A 46 12.22 7.21 -4.56
N GLU A 47 13.13 6.58 -3.87
CA GLU A 47 14.32 5.95 -4.44
C GLU A 47 14.39 4.47 -4.09
N ALA A 48 15.06 3.71 -4.95
CA ALA A 48 15.41 2.33 -4.65
C ALA A 48 16.50 2.30 -3.58
N ALA A 49 16.26 1.59 -2.49
CA ALA A 49 17.23 1.36 -1.41
C ALA A 49 17.17 -0.11 -1.01
N SER A 50 17.76 -0.97 -1.86
CA SER A 50 17.64 -2.44 -1.70
C SER A 50 17.87 -2.91 -0.26
N PRO A 51 17.00 -3.80 0.26
CA PRO A 51 15.87 -4.48 -0.40
C PRO A 51 14.58 -3.64 -0.48
N GLY A 52 14.51 -2.45 0.12
CA GLY A 52 13.31 -1.62 0.24
C GLY A 52 13.36 -0.33 -0.56
N LEU A 53 12.57 0.64 -0.11
CA LEU A 53 12.45 1.98 -0.68
C LEU A 53 12.94 3.02 0.34
N ARG A 54 13.65 4.03 -0.13
CA ARG A 54 13.87 5.27 0.61
C ARG A 54 12.86 6.30 0.16
N ILE A 55 12.15 6.87 1.13
CA ILE A 55 11.22 7.96 0.90
C ILE A 55 11.75 9.20 1.60
N GLU A 56 11.85 10.29 0.85
CA GLU A 56 12.16 11.59 1.39
C GLU A 56 11.05 12.56 1.02
N GLY A 57 10.76 13.51 1.88
CA GLY A 57 9.70 14.46 1.58
C GLY A 57 9.73 15.73 2.40
N LYS A 58 8.93 16.70 1.93
CA LYS A 58 8.67 17.95 2.61
C LYS A 58 7.17 18.10 2.76
N ALA A 59 6.74 18.41 3.97
CA ALA A 59 5.34 18.61 4.31
C ALA A 59 5.19 19.80 5.24
N HIS A 60 3.96 20.32 5.32
CA HIS A 60 3.58 21.27 6.38
C HIS A 60 2.64 20.54 7.34
N ALA A 61 3.05 20.41 8.58
CA ALA A 61 2.21 19.81 9.61
C ALA A 61 2.16 20.72 10.86
N LEU A 62 0.96 20.95 11.38
CA LEU A 62 0.71 21.80 12.54
C LEU A 62 1.36 23.20 12.45
N GLY A 63 1.41 23.76 11.22
CA GLY A 63 1.97 25.09 10.96
C GLY A 63 3.50 25.12 10.79
N ALA A 64 4.19 23.98 10.93
CA ALA A 64 5.63 23.89 10.76
C ALA A 64 6.01 23.21 9.45
N PRO A 65 7.04 23.71 8.72
CA PRO A 65 7.65 22.99 7.61
C PRO A 65 8.48 21.84 8.16
N ILE A 66 8.23 20.65 7.66
CA ILE A 66 8.91 19.42 8.08
C ILE A 66 9.57 18.78 6.87
N GLN A 67 10.80 18.36 7.04
CA GLN A 67 11.49 17.43 6.15
C GLN A 67 11.54 16.08 6.84
N PHE A 68 11.25 15.03 6.10
CA PHE A 68 11.33 13.68 6.62
C PHE A 68 12.02 12.75 5.63
N ALA A 69 12.71 11.77 6.16
CA ALA A 69 13.18 10.64 5.40
C ALA A 69 12.88 9.35 6.17
N ALA A 70 12.61 8.28 5.45
CA ALA A 70 12.39 6.95 6.01
C ALA A 70 12.78 5.89 5.00
N ARG A 71 13.23 4.74 5.50
CA ARG A 71 13.36 3.52 4.73
C ARG A 71 12.15 2.65 4.99
N ILE A 72 11.59 2.10 3.92
CA ILE A 72 10.40 1.26 3.93
C ILE A 72 10.75 -0.08 3.30
N ASP A 73 10.66 -1.14 4.11
CA ASP A 73 10.74 -2.52 3.64
C ASP A 73 9.36 -3.16 3.79
N ALA A 74 8.88 -3.84 2.76
CA ALA A 74 7.58 -4.49 2.78
C ALA A 74 7.74 -6.00 2.65
N GLU A 75 7.02 -6.73 3.51
CA GLU A 75 6.89 -8.17 3.39
C GLU A 75 5.80 -8.54 2.38
N GLY A 76 5.68 -9.84 2.10
CA GLY A 76 4.63 -10.35 1.25
C GLY A 76 3.22 -10.13 1.80
N VAL A 77 2.24 -10.40 0.97
CA VAL A 77 0.82 -10.29 1.33
C VAL A 77 0.37 -11.53 2.08
N ARG A 78 -0.18 -11.37 3.27
CA ARG A 78 -0.86 -12.42 4.03
C ARG A 78 -2.35 -12.40 3.73
N VAL A 79 -2.92 -13.59 3.57
CA VAL A 79 -4.33 -13.79 3.26
C VAL A 79 -4.99 -14.51 4.43
N GLU A 80 -5.91 -13.84 5.12
CA GLU A 80 -6.66 -14.40 6.25
C GLU A 80 -8.15 -14.08 6.07
N GLY A 81 -8.92 -15.05 5.61
CA GLY A 81 -10.33 -14.84 5.27
C GLY A 81 -10.51 -13.74 4.21
N GLU A 82 -11.19 -12.66 4.57
CA GLU A 82 -11.36 -11.50 3.68
C GLU A 82 -10.24 -10.47 3.76
N GLN A 83 -9.38 -10.55 4.77
CA GLN A 83 -8.28 -9.61 4.96
C GLN A 83 -7.10 -9.94 4.05
N ARG A 84 -6.45 -8.88 3.58
CA ARG A 84 -5.24 -8.94 2.75
C ARG A 84 -4.23 -7.97 3.35
N THR A 85 -3.40 -8.49 4.25
CA THR A 85 -2.49 -7.65 5.01
C THR A 85 -1.07 -7.66 4.46
N VAL A 86 -0.44 -6.50 4.47
CA VAL A 86 0.98 -6.31 4.19
C VAL A 86 1.63 -5.78 5.46
N ARG A 87 2.75 -6.38 5.86
CA ARG A 87 3.60 -5.85 6.92
C ARG A 87 4.65 -4.94 6.30
N ILE A 88 4.75 -3.75 6.86
CA ILE A 88 5.70 -2.72 6.44
C ILE A 88 6.61 -2.43 7.62
N HIS A 89 7.92 -2.53 7.39
CA HIS A 89 8.94 -2.17 8.36
C HIS A 89 9.49 -0.79 8.03
N LEU A 90 9.44 0.12 9.00
CA LEU A 90 9.95 1.48 8.91
C LEU A 90 11.28 1.57 9.65
N SER A 91 12.32 2.02 8.99
CA SER A 91 13.64 2.21 9.57
C SER A 91 14.29 3.49 9.06
N GLU A 92 15.44 3.85 9.65
CA GLU A 92 16.20 5.04 9.26
C GLU A 92 15.35 6.32 9.20
N VAL A 93 14.35 6.43 10.12
CA VAL A 93 13.45 7.57 10.14
C VAL A 93 14.18 8.80 10.68
N SER A 94 14.13 9.88 9.92
CA SER A 94 14.66 11.18 10.32
C SER A 94 13.61 12.26 10.09
N LEU A 95 13.58 13.22 11.03
CA LEU A 95 12.72 14.39 10.98
C LEU A 95 13.58 15.62 11.17
N ALA A 96 13.38 16.63 10.34
CA ALA A 96 14.03 17.93 10.44
C ALA A 96 13.03 19.05 10.22
N THR A 97 13.31 20.20 10.78
CA THR A 97 12.52 21.45 10.58
C THR A 97 13.48 22.64 10.51
N THR A 98 12.99 23.80 10.09
CA THR A 98 13.80 25.01 10.07
C THR A 98 13.94 25.58 11.50
N ASP A 99 15.05 26.26 11.79
CA ASP A 99 15.34 26.80 13.13
C ASP A 99 14.32 27.81 13.63
N ASP A 100 13.70 28.55 12.71
CA ASP A 100 12.68 29.55 12.94
C ASP A 100 11.24 29.02 12.88
N ALA A 101 11.04 27.74 12.62
CA ALA A 101 9.71 27.14 12.51
C ALA A 101 8.96 27.25 13.85
N PRO A 102 7.74 27.82 13.86
CA PRO A 102 6.96 27.94 15.09
C PRO A 102 6.22 26.64 15.42
N GLY A 103 5.89 26.49 16.70
CA GLY A 103 4.94 25.52 17.20
C GLY A 103 5.54 24.29 17.87
N PRO A 104 4.69 23.55 18.62
CA PRO A 104 5.13 22.47 19.49
C PRO A 104 5.77 21.30 18.73
N LEU A 105 5.36 21.05 17.49
CA LEU A 105 5.94 19.99 16.68
C LEU A 105 7.37 20.35 16.25
N ALA A 106 7.61 21.62 15.85
CA ALA A 106 8.95 22.06 15.51
C ALA A 106 9.88 22.00 16.73
N ASP A 107 9.38 22.38 17.91
CA ASP A 107 10.12 22.27 19.15
C ASP A 107 10.45 20.83 19.50
N ALA A 108 9.49 19.92 19.34
CA ALA A 108 9.69 18.49 19.57
C ALA A 108 10.74 17.88 18.63
N ILE A 109 10.76 18.29 17.36
CA ILE A 109 11.76 17.85 16.38
C ILE A 109 13.16 18.38 16.76
N ARG A 110 13.27 19.69 17.05
CA ARG A 110 14.55 20.32 17.44
C ARG A 110 15.13 19.69 18.71
N ASN A 111 14.28 19.45 19.69
CA ASN A 111 14.66 18.88 20.98
C ASN A 111 14.81 17.33 20.93
N ARG A 112 14.59 16.70 19.78
CA ARG A 112 14.67 15.24 19.60
C ARG A 112 13.80 14.46 20.58
N THR A 113 12.61 15.01 20.90
CA THR A 113 11.66 14.35 21.81
C THR A 113 10.72 13.40 21.08
N ILE A 114 10.76 13.39 19.75
CA ILE A 114 10.03 12.45 18.92
C ILE A 114 10.84 11.16 18.82
N ASP A 115 10.23 10.04 19.18
CA ASP A 115 10.85 8.71 19.07
C ASP A 115 10.88 8.27 17.60
N THR A 116 12.02 8.48 16.95
CA THR A 116 12.25 8.04 15.56
C THR A 116 12.78 6.61 15.48
N GLU A 117 13.11 5.98 16.62
CA GLU A 117 13.51 4.58 16.68
C GLU A 117 12.30 3.64 16.60
N ASN A 118 11.12 4.13 17.06
CA ASN A 118 9.84 3.40 17.02
C ASN A 118 8.78 4.18 16.20
N PRO A 119 9.02 4.42 14.90
CA PRO A 119 8.21 5.34 14.10
C PRO A 119 6.77 4.84 13.90
N ALA A 120 6.54 3.54 13.88
CA ALA A 120 5.19 3.00 13.75
C ALA A 120 4.33 3.30 14.99
N THR A 121 4.92 3.36 16.17
CA THR A 121 4.23 3.75 17.40
C THR A 121 3.69 5.18 17.32
N LEU A 122 4.38 6.09 16.61
CA LEU A 122 3.88 7.45 16.37
C LEU A 122 2.59 7.40 15.54
N ILE A 123 2.54 6.55 14.53
CA ILE A 123 1.35 6.35 13.69
C ILE A 123 0.21 5.79 14.53
N GLY A 124 0.48 4.76 15.33
CA GLY A 124 -0.51 4.12 16.22
C GLY A 124 -1.10 5.06 17.27
N ASN A 125 -0.35 6.06 17.70
CA ASN A 125 -0.77 7.06 18.70
C ASN A 125 -1.46 8.29 18.08
N MET A 126 -1.62 8.36 16.74
CA MET A 126 -2.35 9.46 16.10
C MET A 126 -3.82 9.46 16.53
N VAL A 127 -4.40 10.65 16.68
CA VAL A 127 -5.82 10.85 17.06
C VAL A 127 -6.77 10.18 16.06
N SER A 128 -6.36 10.04 14.81
CA SER A 128 -7.12 9.39 13.76
C SER A 128 -6.16 8.51 12.93
N VAL A 129 -6.11 7.24 13.31
CA VAL A 129 -5.38 6.23 12.52
C VAL A 129 -6.25 5.84 11.33
N PRO A 130 -5.72 5.82 10.09
CA PRO A 130 -6.51 5.39 8.92
C PRO A 130 -7.04 3.97 9.09
N ASP A 131 -8.29 3.73 8.69
CA ASP A 131 -8.97 2.42 8.83
C ASP A 131 -8.21 1.24 8.20
N MET A 132 -7.36 1.53 7.23
CA MET A 132 -6.51 0.52 6.59
C MET A 132 -5.37 0.05 7.48
N VAL A 133 -4.99 0.78 8.53
CA VAL A 133 -3.94 0.38 9.48
C VAL A 133 -4.56 -0.57 10.50
N VAL A 134 -4.10 -1.81 10.52
CA VAL A 134 -4.54 -2.85 11.45
C VAL A 134 -3.79 -2.76 12.78
N SER A 135 -2.47 -2.53 12.70
CA SER A 135 -1.61 -2.29 13.85
C SER A 135 -0.42 -1.41 13.44
N ALA A 136 0.10 -0.66 14.40
CA ALA A 136 1.31 0.14 14.22
C ALA A 136 2.05 0.20 15.57
N GLU A 137 3.13 -0.56 15.68
CA GLU A 137 3.90 -0.71 16.92
C GLU A 137 5.40 -0.82 16.60
N GLY A 138 6.24 -0.18 17.42
CA GLY A 138 7.69 -0.17 17.21
C GLY A 138 8.07 0.38 15.84
N GLN A 139 8.61 -0.48 15.00
CA GLN A 139 8.99 -0.18 13.62
C GLN A 139 8.04 -0.80 12.58
N GLU A 140 7.01 -1.52 13.01
CA GLU A 140 6.13 -2.26 12.12
C GLU A 140 4.74 -1.64 11.99
N VAL A 141 4.27 -1.53 10.76
CA VAL A 141 2.90 -1.15 10.41
C VAL A 141 2.27 -2.29 9.62
N VAL A 142 1.11 -2.74 10.04
CA VAL A 142 0.32 -3.73 9.29
C VAL A 142 -0.85 -3.02 8.62
N VAL A 143 -0.92 -3.15 7.30
CA VAL A 143 -1.95 -2.49 6.47
C VAL A 143 -2.85 -3.52 5.82
N ASP A 144 -4.16 -3.35 5.92
CA ASP A 144 -5.15 -4.15 5.21
C ASP A 144 -5.45 -3.49 3.84
N LEU A 145 -5.00 -4.15 2.78
CA LEU A 145 -5.19 -3.67 1.41
C LEU A 145 -6.67 -3.54 1.02
N MET A 146 -7.56 -4.34 1.63
CA MET A 146 -9.00 -4.31 1.36
C MET A 146 -9.67 -3.08 1.97
N LYS A 147 -9.01 -2.41 2.92
CA LYS A 147 -9.49 -1.17 3.57
C LYS A 147 -8.91 0.10 2.96
N ILE A 148 -8.06 0.01 1.95
CA ILE A 148 -7.57 1.18 1.21
C ILE A 148 -8.77 1.88 0.55
N PRO A 149 -8.94 3.21 0.73
CA PRO A 149 -10.12 3.93 0.23
C PRO A 149 -10.40 3.75 -1.26
N ALA A 150 -9.37 3.66 -2.09
CA ALA A 150 -9.51 3.41 -3.53
C ALA A 150 -10.08 2.02 -3.81
N VAL A 151 -9.70 1.00 -3.03
CA VAL A 151 -10.20 -0.38 -3.15
C VAL A 151 -11.63 -0.48 -2.63
N GLN A 152 -11.95 0.22 -1.54
CA GLN A 152 -13.31 0.23 -1.00
C GLN A 152 -14.34 0.90 -1.91
N ARG A 153 -13.94 1.95 -2.63
CA ARG A 153 -14.81 2.70 -3.54
C ARG A 153 -15.07 2.00 -4.87
N ASP A 154 -14.16 1.13 -5.28
CA ASP A 154 -14.24 0.41 -6.55
C ASP A 154 -14.46 -1.09 -6.29
N GLU A 155 -15.71 -1.53 -6.40
CA GLU A 155 -16.11 -2.92 -6.16
C GLU A 155 -15.45 -3.90 -7.15
N MET A 156 -15.20 -3.46 -8.39
CA MET A 156 -14.52 -4.28 -9.38
C MET A 156 -13.03 -4.46 -9.00
N LEU A 157 -12.36 -3.38 -8.58
CA LEU A 157 -10.99 -3.44 -8.09
C LEU A 157 -10.89 -4.32 -6.83
N ARG A 158 -11.84 -4.18 -5.91
CA ARG A 158 -11.93 -5.02 -4.70
C ARG A 158 -12.08 -6.48 -5.05
N ALA A 159 -13.03 -6.83 -5.93
CA ALA A 159 -13.25 -8.21 -6.38
C ALA A 159 -12.02 -8.76 -7.11
N ALA A 160 -11.41 -7.97 -8.00
CA ALA A 160 -10.20 -8.36 -8.72
C ALA A 160 -9.02 -8.60 -7.77
N LEU A 161 -8.82 -7.73 -6.78
CA LEU A 161 -7.77 -7.89 -5.77
C LEU A 161 -8.01 -9.14 -4.91
N ALA A 162 -9.25 -9.36 -4.45
CA ALA A 162 -9.62 -10.54 -3.68
C ALA A 162 -9.39 -11.82 -4.48
N ALA A 163 -9.82 -11.87 -5.75
CA ALA A 163 -9.61 -13.01 -6.62
C ALA A 163 -8.12 -13.24 -6.88
N ALA A 164 -7.39 -12.22 -7.31
CA ALA A 164 -5.97 -12.34 -7.61
C ALA A 164 -5.17 -12.86 -6.41
N THR A 165 -5.40 -12.31 -5.22
CA THR A 165 -4.69 -12.70 -3.99
C THR A 165 -5.13 -14.04 -3.42
N SER A 166 -6.23 -14.62 -3.89
CA SER A 166 -6.65 -15.98 -3.52
C SER A 166 -5.92 -17.07 -4.31
N TYR A 167 -5.48 -16.74 -5.52
CA TYR A 167 -4.70 -17.65 -6.36
C TYR A 167 -3.20 -17.40 -6.31
N LEU A 168 -2.83 -16.12 -6.23
CA LEU A 168 -1.45 -15.67 -6.23
C LEU A 168 -1.20 -14.95 -4.90
N CYS A 169 -0.20 -15.40 -4.16
CA CYS A 169 0.30 -14.62 -3.04
C CYS A 169 1.60 -13.90 -3.42
N VAL A 170 1.74 -12.71 -2.94
CA VAL A 170 3.02 -12.02 -2.95
C VAL A 170 3.79 -12.52 -1.73
N THR A 171 4.77 -13.37 -1.95
CA THR A 171 5.58 -13.99 -0.89
C THR A 171 6.77 -13.13 -0.48
N GLY A 172 7.18 -12.22 -1.37
CA GLY A 172 8.27 -11.28 -1.12
C GLY A 172 8.13 -10.03 -1.97
N ILE A 173 8.61 -8.93 -1.43
CA ILE A 173 8.69 -7.63 -2.12
C ILE A 173 10.14 -7.16 -1.98
N ARG A 174 10.79 -6.90 -3.10
CA ARG A 174 12.15 -6.36 -3.13
C ARG A 174 12.25 -5.20 -4.08
N VAL A 175 13.19 -4.33 -3.85
CA VAL A 175 13.48 -3.22 -4.75
C VAL A 175 14.89 -3.41 -5.29
N ALA A 176 15.01 -3.47 -6.61
CA ALA A 176 16.27 -3.60 -7.31
C ALA A 176 16.20 -2.83 -8.64
N ASP A 177 17.30 -2.19 -9.02
CA ASP A 177 17.47 -1.55 -10.35
C ASP A 177 16.31 -0.63 -10.79
N ASP A 178 15.79 0.22 -9.90
CA ASP A 178 14.65 1.12 -10.16
C ASP A 178 13.34 0.37 -10.47
N ALA A 179 13.18 -0.87 -9.97
CA ALA A 179 11.96 -1.67 -10.06
C ALA A 179 11.60 -2.29 -8.71
N ILE A 180 10.31 -2.45 -8.49
CA ILE A 180 9.77 -3.25 -7.38
C ILE A 180 9.54 -4.67 -7.93
N GLU A 181 10.29 -5.63 -7.42
CA GLU A 181 10.14 -7.03 -7.74
C GLU A 181 9.19 -7.69 -6.72
N LEU A 182 8.11 -8.25 -7.24
CA LEU A 182 7.16 -9.05 -6.46
C LEU A 182 7.46 -10.53 -6.68
N GLU A 183 7.80 -11.24 -5.63
CA GLU A 183 7.89 -12.70 -5.66
C GLU A 183 6.47 -13.28 -5.46
N LEU A 184 6.07 -14.16 -6.37
CA LEU A 184 4.72 -14.72 -6.38
C LEU A 184 4.76 -16.20 -6.00
N GLY A 185 3.89 -16.57 -5.08
CA GLY A 185 3.54 -17.95 -4.76
C GLY A 185 2.14 -18.31 -5.23
N LEU A 186 1.80 -19.59 -5.16
CA LEU A 186 0.48 -20.08 -5.54
C LEU A 186 -0.32 -20.50 -4.29
N LEU A 187 -1.62 -20.23 -4.32
CA LEU A 187 -2.62 -20.73 -3.36
C LEU A 187 -2.30 -20.45 -1.88
N PRO A 188 -2.17 -19.20 -1.46
CA PRO A 188 -1.80 -18.85 -0.09
C PRO A 188 -2.76 -19.37 0.98
N GLY A 189 -4.06 -19.40 0.70
CA GLY A 189 -5.10 -19.94 1.57
C GLY A 189 -5.51 -21.39 1.25
N GLY A 190 -4.76 -22.03 0.33
CA GLY A 190 -5.09 -23.38 -0.14
C GLY A 190 -6.24 -23.42 -1.17
N VAL A 191 -6.46 -24.62 -1.73
CA VAL A 191 -7.42 -24.85 -2.82
C VAL A 191 -8.86 -24.48 -2.43
N LYS A 192 -9.24 -24.67 -1.16
CA LYS A 192 -10.60 -24.36 -0.68
C LYS A 192 -10.89 -22.86 -0.73
N GLU A 193 -9.95 -22.01 -0.30
CA GLU A 193 -10.14 -20.57 -0.30
C GLU A 193 -10.14 -19.99 -1.71
N ALA A 194 -9.27 -20.49 -2.57
CA ALA A 194 -9.25 -20.16 -3.98
C ALA A 194 -10.60 -20.49 -4.66
N ALA A 195 -11.15 -21.66 -4.41
CA ALA A 195 -12.45 -22.08 -4.95
C ALA A 195 -13.61 -21.22 -4.44
N LEU A 196 -13.63 -20.89 -3.13
CA LEU A 196 -14.67 -20.04 -2.53
C LEU A 196 -14.61 -18.62 -3.07
N SER A 197 -13.40 -18.04 -3.23
CA SER A 197 -13.24 -16.70 -3.74
C SER A 197 -13.63 -16.59 -5.22
N THR A 198 -13.37 -17.63 -6.00
CA THR A 198 -13.83 -17.71 -7.40
C THR A 198 -15.34 -17.79 -7.48
N ALA A 199 -15.95 -18.63 -6.66
CA ALA A 199 -17.40 -18.75 -6.61
C ALA A 199 -18.04 -17.40 -6.22
N ARG A 200 -17.48 -16.68 -5.23
CA ARG A 200 -17.94 -15.34 -4.84
C ARG A 200 -17.78 -14.33 -5.97
N ALA A 201 -16.61 -14.28 -6.61
CA ALA A 201 -16.35 -13.37 -7.72
C ALA A 201 -17.25 -13.63 -8.93
N ALA A 202 -17.57 -14.88 -9.22
CA ALA A 202 -18.47 -15.26 -10.32
C ALA A 202 -19.94 -14.99 -9.99
N LEU A 203 -20.36 -15.14 -8.72
CA LEU A 203 -21.73 -14.92 -8.30
C LEU A 203 -22.09 -13.44 -8.17
N THR A 204 -21.14 -12.56 -7.84
CA THR A 204 -21.39 -11.13 -7.66
C THR A 204 -22.02 -10.47 -8.90
N PRO A 205 -21.49 -10.62 -10.13
CA PRO A 205 -22.16 -10.10 -11.32
C PRO A 205 -23.45 -10.83 -11.66
N ALA A 206 -23.55 -12.14 -11.41
CA ALA A 206 -24.76 -12.92 -11.68
C ALA A 206 -25.92 -12.52 -10.76
N VAL A 207 -25.67 -12.28 -9.48
CA VAL A 207 -26.68 -11.80 -8.52
C VAL A 207 -27.15 -10.39 -8.90
N ARG A 208 -26.26 -9.49 -9.34
CA ARG A 208 -26.67 -8.17 -9.84
C ARG A 208 -27.49 -8.23 -11.11
N PHE A 209 -27.17 -9.16 -12.00
CA PHE A 209 -27.96 -9.34 -13.24
C PHE A 209 -29.37 -9.89 -12.95
N LEU A 210 -29.50 -10.80 -11.97
CA LEU A 210 -30.77 -11.42 -11.59
C LEU A 210 -31.59 -10.56 -10.61
N TRP A 211 -30.96 -9.64 -9.87
CA TRP A 211 -31.63 -8.78 -8.88
C TRP A 211 -31.13 -7.33 -8.97
N PRO A 212 -31.55 -6.60 -10.03
CA PRO A 212 -31.08 -5.23 -10.28
C PRO A 212 -31.55 -4.21 -9.22
N GLU A 213 -32.57 -4.55 -8.43
CA GLU A 213 -33.07 -3.70 -7.34
C GLU A 213 -32.89 -4.43 -6.01
N GLY A 214 -31.84 -4.05 -5.25
CA GLY A 214 -31.75 -4.45 -3.85
C GLY A 214 -32.95 -3.94 -3.06
N PRO A 215 -33.34 -4.57 -1.94
CA PRO A 215 -34.50 -4.15 -1.15
C PRO A 215 -34.34 -2.69 -0.75
N LYS A 216 -35.25 -1.85 -1.21
CA LYS A 216 -35.41 -0.45 -0.74
C LYS A 216 -35.70 -0.51 0.75
N ARG A 217 -34.78 -0.03 1.58
CA ARG A 217 -35.00 0.23 2.99
C ARG A 217 -35.57 1.62 3.19
#